data_a501bec90b28f7f9606bcc342395b03f
#
_entry.id   a501bec90b28f7f9606bcc342395b03f
#
_cell.length_a   1.000
_cell.length_b   1.000
_cell.length_c   1.000
_cell.angle_alpha   90.00
_cell.angle_beta   90.00
_cell.angle_gamma   90.00
#
_symmetry.space_group_name_H-M   'P 1'
#
loop_
_entity.id
_entity.type
_entity.pdbx_description
1 polymer ?
#
loop_
_entity_poly.entity_id
_entity_poly.type
_entity_poly.pdbx_seq_one_letter_code
_entity_poly.pdbx_strand_id
1 'polypeptide(L)'
;MNKKVIFIDVDGTLTTPDGKVPSSARHAIRAARENGHIVYLCTGRSRPEIISSILEIGFDGIIGAGGGYIEVNNELVYHQTMPEDAVRQIIAYFHRYQIGYYLESNDGLFGSENCKDVIRKRITEGLPEGSEAFENADLEFHWFYQLLDSYQHKAIDYGNVNKISFISSKAHPFQEISNTFDKEFTMYRTTVAQFGSESGEIAVKGVDKYKAVEFVLDYLQISKEQSMAYGDGDNDIKMFEAVHYGIAMENATEDLKKVAKEITSKAENDGLMRSFKRHQLL
;
A
#
# COMPACT_ATOMS: atom_id res chain seq x y z
N MET A 1 -21.12 4.73 -23.76
CA MET A 1 -20.33 5.47 -22.74
C MET A 1 -18.85 5.40 -23.11
N ASN A 2 -18.09 6.48 -22.86
CA ASN A 2 -16.65 6.40 -23.06
C ASN A 2 -16.04 5.54 -21.96
N LYS A 3 -15.36 4.46 -22.35
CA LYS A 3 -14.67 3.56 -21.44
C LYS A 3 -13.65 4.33 -20.59
N LYS A 4 -13.63 4.12 -19.27
CA LYS A 4 -12.70 4.72 -18.33
C LYS A 4 -11.81 3.65 -17.71
N VAL A 5 -10.58 4.02 -17.35
CA VAL A 5 -9.71 3.25 -16.45
C VAL A 5 -9.69 3.96 -15.10
N ILE A 6 -9.95 3.22 -14.04
CA ILE A 6 -10.15 3.75 -12.69
C ILE A 6 -9.15 3.07 -11.76
N PHE A 7 -8.28 3.86 -11.12
CA PHE A 7 -7.31 3.39 -10.14
C PHE A 7 -7.81 3.73 -8.75
N ILE A 8 -7.87 2.75 -7.86
CA ILE A 8 -8.41 2.91 -6.50
C ILE A 8 -7.36 2.49 -5.49
N ASP A 9 -6.97 3.41 -4.60
CA ASP A 9 -6.16 3.07 -3.45
C ASP A 9 -6.97 2.26 -2.43
N VAL A 10 -6.28 1.57 -1.51
CA VAL A 10 -6.92 0.67 -0.54
C VAL A 10 -7.21 1.36 0.78
N ASP A 11 -6.16 1.75 1.49
CA ASP A 11 -6.26 2.17 2.89
C ASP A 11 -6.81 3.59 3.00
N GLY A 12 -7.97 3.76 3.66
CA GLY A 12 -8.63 5.06 3.75
C GLY A 12 -9.41 5.49 2.49
N THR A 13 -9.33 4.73 1.40
CA THR A 13 -10.01 4.99 0.12
C THR A 13 -11.04 3.91 -0.19
N LEU A 14 -10.62 2.68 -0.42
CA LEU A 14 -11.51 1.53 -0.61
C LEU A 14 -12.03 0.99 0.71
N THR A 15 -11.17 1.00 1.75
CA THR A 15 -11.49 0.50 3.08
C THR A 15 -11.79 1.62 4.06
N THR A 16 -12.65 1.31 5.02
CA THR A 16 -12.89 2.10 6.22
C THR A 16 -11.69 1.98 7.18
N PRO A 17 -11.58 2.85 8.22
CA PRO A 17 -10.47 2.79 9.18
C PRO A 17 -10.31 1.45 9.90
N ASP A 18 -11.40 0.66 10.03
CA ASP A 18 -11.36 -0.70 10.59
C ASP A 18 -11.04 -1.79 9.52
N GLY A 19 -10.54 -1.39 8.36
CA GLY A 19 -10.07 -2.29 7.29
C GLY A 19 -11.17 -2.98 6.47
N LYS A 20 -12.44 -2.64 6.69
CA LYS A 20 -13.56 -3.25 5.96
C LYS A 20 -13.88 -2.50 4.68
N VAL A 21 -14.28 -3.24 3.65
CA VAL A 21 -14.79 -2.65 2.41
C VAL A 21 -16.30 -2.47 2.50
N PRO A 22 -16.84 -1.25 2.37
CA PRO A 22 -18.29 -1.01 2.32
C PRO A 22 -18.96 -1.81 1.20
N SER A 23 -20.17 -2.31 1.46
CA SER A 23 -20.95 -3.05 0.45
C SER A 23 -21.27 -2.18 -0.76
N SER A 24 -21.47 -0.89 -0.56
CA SER A 24 -21.68 0.10 -1.62
C SER A 24 -20.47 0.24 -2.54
N ALA A 25 -19.23 0.24 -2.00
CA ALA A 25 -17.99 0.29 -2.80
C ALA A 25 -17.84 -0.98 -3.65
N ARG A 26 -18.11 -2.17 -3.06
CA ARG A 26 -18.12 -3.44 -3.81
C ARG A 26 -19.10 -3.41 -4.97
N HIS A 27 -20.32 -2.93 -4.71
CA HIS A 27 -21.34 -2.82 -5.75
C HIS A 27 -20.94 -1.83 -6.84
N ALA A 28 -20.43 -0.65 -6.47
CA ALA A 28 -19.97 0.36 -7.43
C ALA A 28 -18.90 -0.17 -8.37
N ILE A 29 -17.86 -0.83 -7.83
CA ILE A 29 -16.77 -1.41 -8.62
C ILE A 29 -17.29 -2.45 -9.61
N ARG A 30 -18.15 -3.38 -9.14
CA ARG A 30 -18.70 -4.43 -10.01
C ARG A 30 -19.58 -3.84 -11.12
N ALA A 31 -20.47 -2.92 -10.78
CA ALA A 31 -21.34 -2.27 -11.77
C ALA A 31 -20.56 -1.46 -12.80
N ALA A 32 -19.50 -0.74 -12.38
CA ALA A 32 -18.64 -0.03 -13.32
C ALA A 32 -17.95 -0.99 -14.31
N ARG A 33 -17.48 -2.14 -13.83
CA ARG A 33 -16.88 -3.17 -14.70
C ARG A 33 -17.92 -3.80 -15.65
N GLU A 34 -19.11 -4.08 -15.17
CA GLU A 34 -20.24 -4.58 -15.99
C GLU A 34 -20.62 -3.57 -17.09
N ASN A 35 -20.45 -2.26 -16.83
CA ASN A 35 -20.64 -1.19 -17.82
C ASN A 35 -19.44 -1.00 -18.75
N GLY A 36 -18.40 -1.86 -18.66
CA GLY A 36 -17.26 -1.87 -19.56
C GLY A 36 -16.13 -0.92 -19.17
N HIS A 37 -16.17 -0.31 -17.96
CA HIS A 37 -15.03 0.38 -17.40
C HIS A 37 -13.98 -0.64 -16.92
N ILE A 38 -12.73 -0.20 -16.78
CA ILE A 38 -11.62 -0.99 -16.27
C ILE A 38 -11.28 -0.48 -14.88
N VAL A 39 -11.22 -1.36 -13.88
CA VAL A 39 -10.95 -0.96 -12.49
C VAL A 39 -9.71 -1.68 -11.97
N TYR A 40 -8.71 -0.88 -11.55
CA TYR A 40 -7.46 -1.33 -10.95
C TYR A 40 -7.41 -1.01 -9.46
N LEU A 41 -6.91 -1.95 -8.69
CA LEU A 41 -6.38 -1.66 -7.37
C LEU A 41 -5.01 -1.00 -7.52
N CYS A 42 -4.71 0.07 -6.75
CA CYS A 42 -3.41 0.76 -6.79
C CYS A 42 -2.93 1.08 -5.37
N THR A 43 -2.14 0.18 -4.78
CA THR A 43 -1.84 0.18 -3.35
C THR A 43 -0.34 0.11 -3.04
N GLY A 44 0.04 0.62 -1.86
CA GLY A 44 1.35 0.38 -1.26
C GLY A 44 1.54 -1.03 -0.72
N ARG A 45 0.46 -1.79 -0.52
CA ARG A 45 0.50 -3.16 0.00
C ARG A 45 1.22 -4.11 -0.94
N SER A 46 2.01 -5.01 -0.37
CA SER A 46 2.54 -6.15 -1.11
C SER A 46 1.45 -7.21 -1.37
N ARG A 47 1.71 -8.14 -2.28
CA ARG A 47 0.69 -9.14 -2.70
C ARG A 47 0.06 -9.93 -1.53
N PRO A 48 0.82 -10.41 -0.54
CA PRO A 48 0.28 -11.13 0.63
C PRO A 48 -0.61 -10.28 1.54
N GLU A 49 -0.46 -8.96 1.54
CA GLU A 49 -1.23 -8.04 2.39
C GLU A 49 -2.59 -7.66 1.77
N ILE A 50 -2.80 -8.01 0.50
CA ILE A 50 -4.11 -7.82 -0.16
C ILE A 50 -4.99 -9.02 0.17
N ILE A 51 -5.80 -8.86 1.21
CA ILE A 51 -6.63 -9.94 1.75
C ILE A 51 -7.72 -10.40 0.77
N SER A 52 -8.17 -11.65 0.91
CA SER A 52 -9.16 -12.26 0.02
C SER A 52 -10.45 -11.44 -0.12
N SER A 53 -10.92 -10.84 0.97
CA SER A 53 -12.13 -10.02 0.95
C SER A 53 -12.04 -8.76 0.06
N ILE A 54 -10.83 -8.28 -0.26
CA ILE A 54 -10.59 -7.22 -1.25
C ILE A 54 -10.55 -7.84 -2.65
N LEU A 55 -9.79 -8.93 -2.84
CA LEU A 55 -9.65 -9.58 -4.14
C LEU A 55 -10.97 -10.11 -4.70
N GLU A 56 -11.86 -10.62 -3.85
CA GLU A 56 -13.19 -11.12 -4.21
C GLU A 56 -14.15 -10.05 -4.76
N ILE A 57 -13.82 -8.76 -4.62
CA ILE A 57 -14.57 -7.68 -5.28
C ILE A 57 -14.48 -7.88 -6.79
N GLY A 58 -13.30 -8.28 -7.27
CA GLY A 58 -12.95 -8.44 -8.66
C GLY A 58 -12.42 -7.12 -9.23
N PHE A 59 -11.19 -7.15 -9.69
CA PHE A 59 -10.51 -6.05 -10.37
C PHE A 59 -9.98 -6.55 -11.71
N ASP A 60 -9.75 -5.65 -12.66
CA ASP A 60 -9.14 -5.99 -13.95
C ASP A 60 -7.62 -6.05 -13.84
N GLY A 61 -7.05 -5.49 -12.77
CA GLY A 61 -5.65 -5.60 -12.44
C GLY A 61 -5.30 -4.99 -11.10
N ILE A 62 -4.03 -5.15 -10.72
CA ILE A 62 -3.46 -4.69 -9.46
C ILE A 62 -2.14 -4.00 -9.75
N ILE A 63 -1.98 -2.81 -9.23
CA ILE A 63 -0.70 -2.15 -9.00
C ILE A 63 -0.43 -2.29 -7.50
N GLY A 64 0.59 -3.05 -7.13
CA GLY A 64 0.95 -3.29 -5.73
C GLY A 64 2.37 -2.87 -5.40
N ALA A 65 2.71 -2.95 -4.11
CA ALA A 65 4.00 -2.51 -3.57
C ALA A 65 4.39 -1.09 -4.02
N GLY A 66 3.41 -0.17 -4.09
CA GLY A 66 3.62 1.21 -4.53
C GLY A 66 4.03 1.37 -5.99
N GLY A 67 3.80 0.38 -6.84
CA GLY A 67 4.23 0.30 -8.23
C GLY A 67 5.28 -0.77 -8.51
N GLY A 68 5.69 -1.53 -7.50
CA GLY A 68 6.72 -2.57 -7.59
C GLY A 68 6.29 -3.77 -8.43
N TYR A 69 4.99 -4.07 -8.50
CA TYR A 69 4.47 -5.08 -9.42
C TYR A 69 3.12 -4.66 -10.02
N ILE A 70 2.82 -5.20 -11.19
CA ILE A 70 1.57 -4.96 -11.90
C ILE A 70 1.02 -6.29 -12.41
N GLU A 71 -0.22 -6.58 -12.03
CA GLU A 71 -1.01 -7.68 -12.57
C GLU A 71 -2.09 -7.13 -13.51
N VAL A 72 -2.30 -7.79 -14.65
CA VAL A 72 -3.39 -7.51 -15.60
C VAL A 72 -4.13 -8.81 -15.82
N ASN A 73 -5.43 -8.85 -15.56
CA ASN A 73 -6.25 -10.07 -15.68
C ASN A 73 -5.64 -11.28 -14.93
N ASN A 74 -5.08 -11.05 -13.73
CA ASN A 74 -4.38 -12.02 -12.89
C ASN A 74 -3.04 -12.55 -13.47
N GLU A 75 -2.50 -11.92 -14.49
CA GLU A 75 -1.17 -12.21 -15.01
C GLU A 75 -0.18 -11.14 -14.57
N LEU A 76 0.97 -11.52 -14.00
CA LEU A 76 2.04 -10.62 -13.63
C LEU A 76 2.75 -10.12 -14.90
N VAL A 77 2.56 -8.83 -15.24
CA VAL A 77 3.10 -8.22 -16.47
C VAL A 77 4.29 -7.31 -16.20
N TYR A 78 4.48 -6.88 -14.97
CA TYR A 78 5.62 -6.08 -14.55
C TYR A 78 6.00 -6.44 -13.12
N HIS A 79 7.31 -6.57 -12.87
CA HIS A 79 7.83 -6.82 -11.54
C HIS A 79 9.24 -6.23 -11.39
N GLN A 80 9.38 -5.30 -10.48
CA GLN A 80 10.65 -4.66 -10.15
C GLN A 80 11.03 -5.02 -8.71
N THR A 81 12.11 -5.76 -8.57
CA THR A 81 12.61 -6.23 -7.27
C THR A 81 13.90 -5.51 -6.87
N MET A 82 14.20 -5.53 -5.59
CA MET A 82 15.48 -5.10 -5.05
C MET A 82 16.57 -6.09 -5.47
N PRO A 83 17.81 -5.62 -5.76
CA PRO A 83 18.95 -6.52 -5.96
C PRO A 83 19.19 -7.40 -4.73
N GLU A 84 19.37 -8.71 -4.91
CA GLU A 84 19.53 -9.67 -3.80
C GLU A 84 20.68 -9.27 -2.86
N ASP A 85 21.83 -8.88 -3.40
CA ASP A 85 22.98 -8.46 -2.59
C ASP A 85 22.65 -7.23 -1.73
N ALA A 86 21.87 -6.29 -2.25
CA ALA A 86 21.44 -5.12 -1.49
C ALA A 86 20.45 -5.51 -0.36
N VAL A 87 19.50 -6.42 -0.63
CA VAL A 87 18.60 -6.96 0.41
C VAL A 87 19.43 -7.58 1.55
N ARG A 88 20.43 -8.40 1.22
CA ARG A 88 21.30 -9.03 2.23
C ARG A 88 22.12 -8.00 3.03
N GLN A 89 22.60 -6.93 2.38
CA GLN A 89 23.33 -5.84 3.06
C GLN A 89 22.41 -5.07 4.02
N ILE A 90 21.18 -4.77 3.62
CA ILE A 90 20.18 -4.10 4.47
C ILE A 90 19.84 -4.98 5.67
N ILE A 91 19.62 -6.29 5.46
CA ILE A 91 19.37 -7.25 6.53
C ILE A 91 20.54 -7.28 7.52
N ALA A 92 21.78 -7.35 7.04
CA ALA A 92 22.98 -7.34 7.91
C ALA A 92 23.08 -6.05 8.73
N TYR A 93 22.73 -4.90 8.14
CA TYR A 93 22.64 -3.63 8.83
C TYR A 93 21.58 -3.67 9.94
N PHE A 94 20.37 -4.15 9.64
CA PHE A 94 19.29 -4.23 10.62
C PHE A 94 19.60 -5.20 11.76
N HIS A 95 20.20 -6.35 11.48
CA HIS A 95 20.66 -7.28 12.51
C HIS A 95 21.70 -6.62 13.45
N ARG A 96 22.67 -5.87 12.88
CA ARG A 96 23.70 -5.18 13.67
C ARG A 96 23.11 -4.19 14.69
N TYR A 97 22.02 -3.50 14.32
CA TYR A 97 21.38 -2.47 15.14
C TYR A 97 20.10 -2.97 15.84
N GLN A 98 19.78 -4.25 15.71
CA GLN A 98 18.58 -4.89 16.29
C GLN A 98 17.27 -4.21 15.86
N ILE A 99 17.24 -3.67 14.64
CA ILE A 99 16.06 -3.06 14.04
C ILE A 99 15.13 -4.19 13.57
N GLY A 100 13.86 -4.15 13.95
CA GLY A 100 12.84 -5.06 13.45
C GLY A 100 12.49 -4.71 12.00
N TYR A 101 12.36 -5.71 11.13
CA TYR A 101 12.00 -5.50 9.73
C TYR A 101 11.15 -6.65 9.20
N TYR A 102 10.49 -6.40 8.08
CA TYR A 102 9.92 -7.47 7.26
C TYR A 102 10.16 -7.19 5.77
N LEU A 103 10.42 -8.27 5.05
CA LEU A 103 10.61 -8.26 3.61
C LEU A 103 9.26 -8.46 2.93
N GLU A 104 8.95 -7.59 2.01
CA GLU A 104 7.72 -7.62 1.23
C GLU A 104 8.01 -8.18 -0.17
N SER A 105 7.49 -9.37 -0.41
CA SER A 105 7.63 -10.10 -1.67
C SER A 105 6.26 -10.50 -2.20
N ASN A 106 6.14 -10.77 -3.50
CA ASN A 106 4.92 -11.34 -4.06
C ASN A 106 4.67 -12.77 -3.53
N ASP A 107 5.72 -13.45 -3.07
CA ASP A 107 5.67 -14.82 -2.55
C ASP A 107 5.35 -14.92 -1.05
N GLY A 108 5.46 -13.85 -0.31
CA GLY A 108 5.25 -13.86 1.13
C GLY A 108 5.65 -12.58 1.83
N LEU A 109 5.43 -12.58 3.13
CA LEU A 109 5.82 -11.52 4.04
C LEU A 109 6.75 -12.13 5.10
N PHE A 110 8.02 -11.72 5.10
CA PHE A 110 9.05 -12.40 5.89
C PHE A 110 9.61 -11.48 6.97
N GLY A 111 9.15 -11.67 8.20
CA GLY A 111 9.63 -10.91 9.36
C GLY A 111 11.00 -11.37 9.87
N SER A 112 11.81 -10.44 10.38
CA SER A 112 12.98 -10.78 11.19
C SER A 112 12.57 -11.50 12.49
N GLU A 113 13.48 -12.24 13.09
CA GLU A 113 13.20 -12.99 14.34
C GLU A 113 12.61 -12.10 15.43
N ASN A 114 13.08 -10.85 15.54
CA ASN A 114 12.62 -9.89 16.53
C ASN A 114 11.46 -9.00 16.03
N CYS A 115 10.96 -9.19 14.81
CA CYS A 115 10.00 -8.28 14.17
C CYS A 115 8.75 -8.07 15.03
N LYS A 116 8.10 -9.15 15.44
CA LYS A 116 6.86 -9.09 16.23
C LYS A 116 7.07 -8.43 17.59
N ASP A 117 8.18 -8.75 18.27
CA ASP A 117 8.51 -8.17 19.58
C ASP A 117 8.77 -6.67 19.49
N VAL A 118 9.47 -6.23 18.42
CA VAL A 118 9.73 -4.81 18.17
C VAL A 118 8.44 -4.07 17.84
N ILE A 119 7.56 -4.64 16.99
CA ILE A 119 6.24 -4.07 16.70
C ILE A 119 5.43 -3.95 18.01
N ARG A 120 5.27 -5.04 18.76
CA ARG A 120 4.52 -5.06 20.00
C ARG A 120 5.01 -3.99 20.98
N LYS A 121 6.32 -3.95 21.22
CA LYS A 121 6.94 -2.93 22.08
C LYS A 121 6.62 -1.52 21.60
N ARG A 122 6.60 -1.30 20.27
CA ARG A 122 6.37 0.02 19.70
C ARG A 122 4.92 0.47 19.84
N ILE A 123 3.97 -0.40 19.49
CA ILE A 123 2.53 -0.07 19.51
C ILE A 123 1.97 0.04 20.94
N THR A 124 2.64 -0.58 21.92
CA THR A 124 2.26 -0.50 23.34
C THR A 124 3.10 0.48 24.16
N GLU A 125 3.97 1.25 23.49
CA GLU A 125 4.87 2.20 24.16
C GLU A 125 4.09 3.22 24.99
N GLY A 126 4.39 3.32 26.31
CA GLY A 126 3.73 4.24 27.23
C GLY A 126 2.38 3.73 27.78
N LEU A 127 1.91 2.56 27.38
CA LEU A 127 0.71 1.92 27.91
C LEU A 127 1.11 1.00 29.07
N PRO A 128 0.37 1.02 30.22
CA PRO A 128 0.64 0.10 31.33
C PRO A 128 0.41 -1.35 30.87
N GLU A 129 1.38 -2.21 31.12
CA GLU A 129 1.29 -3.64 30.80
C GLU A 129 0.06 -4.28 31.49
N GLY A 130 -0.71 -5.08 30.74
CA GLY A 130 -1.96 -5.71 31.20
C GLY A 130 -3.16 -4.77 31.31
N SER A 131 -3.03 -3.50 30.90
CA SER A 131 -4.19 -2.60 30.78
C SER A 131 -5.03 -2.94 29.54
N GLU A 132 -6.32 -2.60 29.59
CA GLU A 132 -7.22 -2.76 28.43
C GLU A 132 -6.68 -2.05 27.17
N ALA A 133 -6.07 -0.87 27.35
CA ALA A 133 -5.45 -0.13 26.24
C ALA A 133 -4.25 -0.88 25.64
N PHE A 134 -3.42 -1.52 26.48
CA PHE A 134 -2.31 -2.35 26.04
C PHE A 134 -2.78 -3.57 25.25
N GLU A 135 -3.76 -4.31 25.79
CA GLU A 135 -4.31 -5.49 25.14
C GLU A 135 -5.01 -5.15 23.81
N ASN A 136 -5.75 -4.04 23.76
CA ASN A 136 -6.41 -3.60 22.53
C ASN A 136 -5.38 -3.19 21.45
N ALA A 137 -4.32 -2.46 21.81
CA ALA A 137 -3.26 -2.09 20.88
C ALA A 137 -2.56 -3.32 20.30
N ASP A 138 -2.26 -4.35 21.11
CA ASP A 138 -1.66 -5.58 20.63
C ASP A 138 -2.64 -6.39 19.75
N LEU A 139 -3.92 -6.43 20.12
CA LEU A 139 -4.97 -7.16 19.40
C LEU A 139 -5.18 -6.61 17.99
N GLU A 140 -5.08 -5.29 17.79
CA GLU A 140 -5.19 -4.64 16.47
C GLU A 140 -4.18 -5.20 15.46
N PHE A 141 -3.01 -5.66 15.91
CA PHE A 141 -1.94 -6.20 15.06
C PHE A 141 -1.93 -7.73 14.95
N HIS A 142 -2.84 -8.45 15.63
CA HIS A 142 -2.88 -9.91 15.58
C HIS A 142 -3.00 -10.47 14.15
N TRP A 143 -3.81 -9.83 13.29
CA TRP A 143 -3.91 -10.25 11.89
C TRP A 143 -2.56 -10.18 11.16
N PHE A 144 -1.75 -9.16 11.45
CA PHE A 144 -0.44 -8.97 10.85
C PHE A 144 0.56 -10.00 11.38
N TYR A 145 0.52 -10.30 12.68
CA TYR A 145 1.34 -11.37 13.26
C TYR A 145 1.00 -12.73 12.67
N GLN A 146 -0.29 -13.03 12.50
CA GLN A 146 -0.74 -14.26 11.84
C GLN A 146 -0.29 -14.33 10.39
N LEU A 147 -0.28 -13.20 9.68
CA LEU A 147 0.21 -13.12 8.32
C LEU A 147 1.71 -13.43 8.26
N LEU A 148 2.54 -12.83 9.12
CA LEU A 148 3.97 -13.15 9.24
C LEU A 148 4.19 -14.63 9.56
N ASP A 149 3.42 -15.18 10.52
CA ASP A 149 3.53 -16.58 10.92
C ASP A 149 3.17 -17.56 9.80
N SER A 150 2.26 -17.18 8.92
CA SER A 150 1.87 -18.03 7.78
C SER A 150 3.01 -18.26 6.78
N TYR A 151 4.01 -17.38 6.78
CA TYR A 151 5.19 -17.48 5.91
C TYR A 151 6.49 -17.89 6.62
N GLN A 152 6.50 -18.05 7.94
CA GLN A 152 7.72 -18.34 8.72
C GLN A 152 8.50 -19.59 8.29
N HIS A 153 7.82 -20.58 7.68
CA HIS A 153 8.43 -21.82 7.21
C HIS A 153 8.76 -21.82 5.72
N LYS A 154 8.40 -20.76 5.00
CA LYS A 154 8.68 -20.62 3.58
C LYS A 154 10.12 -20.13 3.38
N ALA A 155 10.84 -20.77 2.46
CA ALA A 155 12.17 -20.28 2.07
C ALA A 155 12.04 -18.88 1.42
N ILE A 156 12.94 -17.98 1.81
CA ILE A 156 12.97 -16.61 1.29
C ILE A 156 13.75 -16.61 -0.02
N ASP A 157 13.13 -16.11 -1.07
CA ASP A 157 13.82 -15.70 -2.29
C ASP A 157 14.19 -14.21 -2.17
N TYR A 158 15.44 -13.92 -1.85
CA TYR A 158 15.93 -12.55 -1.70
C TYR A 158 15.97 -11.76 -3.01
N GLY A 159 15.92 -12.43 -4.15
CA GLY A 159 15.78 -11.80 -5.48
C GLY A 159 14.33 -11.40 -5.80
N ASN A 160 13.36 -11.81 -4.97
CA ASN A 160 11.93 -11.54 -5.15
C ASN A 160 11.38 -10.55 -4.11
N VAL A 161 12.19 -9.63 -3.60
CA VAL A 161 11.80 -8.62 -2.62
C VAL A 161 11.45 -7.31 -3.31
N ASN A 162 10.23 -6.81 -3.12
CA ASN A 162 9.75 -5.54 -3.67
C ASN A 162 10.27 -4.34 -2.88
N LYS A 163 10.13 -4.42 -1.57
CA LYS A 163 10.55 -3.39 -0.60
C LYS A 163 10.80 -4.03 0.77
N ILE A 164 11.43 -3.27 1.66
CA ILE A 164 11.69 -3.68 3.04
C ILE A 164 11.11 -2.64 3.97
N SER A 165 10.19 -3.05 4.84
CA SER A 165 9.69 -2.22 5.92
C SER A 165 10.47 -2.46 7.20
N PHE A 166 10.75 -1.39 7.97
CA PHE A 166 11.49 -1.48 9.21
C PHE A 166 10.83 -0.68 10.33
N ILE A 167 10.97 -1.21 11.55
CA ILE A 167 10.47 -0.59 12.77
C ILE A 167 11.66 -0.15 13.60
N SER A 168 11.84 1.16 13.74
CA SER A 168 12.97 1.75 14.44
C SER A 168 12.51 2.68 15.58
N SER A 169 13.48 3.29 16.26
CA SER A 169 13.28 4.15 17.41
C SER A 169 14.26 5.31 17.42
N LYS A 170 14.10 6.23 18.39
CA LYS A 170 15.05 7.33 18.61
C LYS A 170 16.48 6.88 18.88
N ALA A 171 16.70 5.63 19.32
CA ALA A 171 18.04 5.08 19.51
C ALA A 171 18.77 4.82 18.19
N HIS A 172 18.01 4.62 17.11
CA HIS A 172 18.54 4.53 15.75
C HIS A 172 17.56 5.22 14.77
N PRO A 173 17.66 6.54 14.62
CA PRO A 173 16.66 7.35 13.93
C PRO A 173 16.53 7.01 12.43
N PHE A 174 15.33 7.23 11.88
CA PHE A 174 15.08 7.12 10.43
C PHE A 174 16.16 7.81 9.58
N GLN A 175 16.62 9.01 10.01
CA GLN A 175 17.60 9.77 9.24
C GLN A 175 18.94 9.05 9.10
N GLU A 176 19.39 8.30 10.10
CA GLU A 176 20.63 7.51 10.01
C GLU A 176 20.50 6.36 9.02
N ILE A 177 19.35 5.68 9.04
CA ILE A 177 19.04 4.61 8.08
C ILE A 177 18.97 5.20 6.67
N SER A 178 18.25 6.31 6.53
CA SER A 178 18.10 7.01 5.26
C SER A 178 19.46 7.44 4.69
N ASN A 179 20.31 8.09 5.46
CA ASN A 179 21.65 8.51 5.03
C ASN A 179 22.51 7.33 4.54
N THR A 180 22.23 6.12 5.03
CA THR A 180 22.97 4.92 4.62
C THR A 180 22.51 4.41 3.26
N PHE A 181 21.21 4.48 2.96
CA PHE A 181 20.62 3.79 1.80
C PHE A 181 20.01 4.70 0.74
N ASP A 182 19.84 6.02 0.98
CA ASP A 182 19.15 6.95 0.07
C ASP A 182 19.86 7.17 -1.27
N LYS A 183 21.15 6.83 -1.37
CA LYS A 183 21.88 6.89 -2.64
C LYS A 183 21.39 5.85 -3.64
N GLU A 184 21.00 4.68 -3.16
CA GLU A 184 20.61 3.53 -3.99
C GLU A 184 19.10 3.29 -3.99
N PHE A 185 18.41 3.66 -2.92
CA PHE A 185 16.99 3.38 -2.69
C PHE A 185 16.19 4.65 -2.43
N THR A 186 14.88 4.54 -2.57
CA THR A 186 13.95 5.55 -2.07
C THR A 186 13.55 5.19 -0.65
N MET A 187 13.67 6.18 0.25
CA MET A 187 13.35 6.03 1.65
C MET A 187 12.03 6.72 1.95
N TYR A 188 11.06 5.98 2.44
CA TYR A 188 9.77 6.50 2.88
C TYR A 188 9.62 6.34 4.39
N ARG A 189 9.01 7.33 5.05
CA ARG A 189 8.52 7.12 6.42
C ARG A 189 7.32 6.20 6.37
N THR A 190 7.15 5.40 7.41
CA THR A 190 5.98 4.51 7.50
C THR A 190 4.68 5.30 7.46
N THR A 191 3.68 4.73 6.78
CA THR A 191 2.29 5.22 6.82
C THR A 191 1.52 4.64 8.00
N VAL A 192 2.06 3.61 8.66
CA VAL A 192 1.48 3.01 9.87
C VAL A 192 1.85 3.88 11.08
N ALA A 193 0.93 4.72 11.52
CA ALA A 193 1.18 5.70 12.59
C ALA A 193 1.69 5.07 13.89
N GLN A 194 1.21 3.87 14.22
CA GLN A 194 1.60 3.11 15.41
C GLN A 194 3.07 2.69 15.41
N PHE A 195 3.70 2.55 14.23
CA PHE A 195 5.14 2.24 14.14
C PHE A 195 6.03 3.45 14.46
N GLY A 196 5.45 4.66 14.47
CA GLY A 196 6.11 5.90 14.85
C GLY A 196 7.04 6.48 13.79
N SER A 197 7.44 7.74 14.00
CA SER A 197 8.15 8.57 13.02
C SER A 197 9.54 8.06 12.61
N GLU A 198 10.14 7.17 13.39
CA GLU A 198 11.49 6.64 13.11
C GLU A 198 11.47 5.36 12.27
N SER A 199 10.27 4.83 12.02
CA SER A 199 10.06 3.66 11.17
C SER A 199 9.84 4.06 9.72
N GLY A 200 10.07 3.12 8.79
CA GLY A 200 9.97 3.46 7.38
C GLY A 200 10.07 2.27 6.44
N GLU A 201 10.23 2.60 5.16
CA GLU A 201 10.32 1.65 4.06
C GLU A 201 11.51 1.97 3.17
N ILE A 202 12.19 0.95 2.69
CA ILE A 202 13.24 1.01 1.67
C ILE A 202 12.67 0.42 0.39
N ALA A 203 12.52 1.22 -0.64
CA ALA A 203 11.96 0.82 -1.93
C ALA A 203 12.93 1.08 -3.08
N VAL A 204 12.73 0.39 -4.19
CA VAL A 204 13.54 0.56 -5.41
C VAL A 204 13.35 2.00 -5.95
N LYS A 205 14.46 2.66 -6.31
CA LYS A 205 14.41 4.00 -6.91
C LYS A 205 13.64 4.03 -8.21
N GLY A 206 12.79 5.04 -8.33
CA GLY A 206 12.01 5.27 -9.54
C GLY A 206 10.83 4.31 -9.72
N VAL A 207 10.53 3.50 -8.72
CA VAL A 207 9.28 2.74 -8.61
C VAL A 207 8.31 3.57 -7.80
N ASP A 208 7.20 3.96 -8.41
CA ASP A 208 6.12 4.72 -7.78
C ASP A 208 4.79 4.50 -8.51
N LYS A 209 3.71 4.96 -7.90
CA LYS A 209 2.36 4.84 -8.49
C LYS A 209 2.22 5.60 -9.81
N TYR A 210 3.00 6.68 -10.05
CA TYR A 210 2.99 7.42 -11.30
C TYR A 210 3.39 6.54 -12.48
N LYS A 211 4.59 5.96 -12.41
CA LYS A 211 5.12 5.11 -13.48
C LYS A 211 4.31 3.86 -13.70
N ALA A 212 3.78 3.29 -12.62
CA ALA A 212 2.93 2.11 -12.72
C ALA A 212 1.60 2.41 -13.42
N VAL A 213 0.99 3.55 -13.15
CA VAL A 213 -0.23 4.00 -13.86
C VAL A 213 0.07 4.28 -15.33
N GLU A 214 1.17 5.01 -15.65
CA GLU A 214 1.59 5.21 -17.03
C GLU A 214 1.80 3.88 -17.75
N PHE A 215 2.51 2.93 -17.13
CA PHE A 215 2.70 1.59 -17.70
C PHE A 215 1.35 0.91 -18.04
N VAL A 216 0.38 0.94 -17.11
CA VAL A 216 -0.94 0.33 -17.33
C VAL A 216 -1.68 1.03 -18.48
N LEU A 217 -1.67 2.35 -18.55
CA LEU A 217 -2.33 3.10 -19.62
C LEU A 217 -1.70 2.75 -20.98
N ASP A 218 -0.38 2.69 -21.06
CA ASP A 218 0.35 2.30 -22.26
C ASP A 218 0.08 0.85 -22.65
N TYR A 219 0.12 -0.07 -21.68
CA TYR A 219 -0.16 -1.49 -21.90
C TYR A 219 -1.56 -1.74 -22.44
N LEU A 220 -2.54 -1.00 -21.92
CA LEU A 220 -3.93 -1.08 -22.37
C LEU A 220 -4.21 -0.24 -23.63
N GLN A 221 -3.25 0.57 -24.11
CA GLN A 221 -3.40 1.52 -25.19
C GLN A 221 -4.57 2.48 -24.97
N ILE A 222 -4.71 2.97 -23.73
CA ILE A 222 -5.77 3.89 -23.31
C ILE A 222 -5.15 5.25 -23.01
N SER A 223 -5.78 6.29 -23.56
CA SER A 223 -5.34 7.66 -23.35
C SER A 223 -5.53 8.13 -21.90
N LYS A 224 -4.62 8.96 -21.41
CA LYS A 224 -4.69 9.58 -20.06
C LYS A 224 -6.03 10.27 -19.81
N GLU A 225 -6.65 10.90 -20.82
CA GLU A 225 -7.96 11.57 -20.75
C GLU A 225 -9.10 10.63 -20.32
N GLN A 226 -8.89 9.33 -20.44
CA GLN A 226 -9.86 8.31 -20.03
C GLN A 226 -9.56 7.72 -18.64
N SER A 227 -8.58 8.27 -17.92
CA SER A 227 -8.17 7.75 -16.61
C SER A 227 -8.69 8.57 -15.44
N MET A 228 -9.00 7.88 -14.36
CA MET A 228 -9.45 8.44 -13.08
C MET A 228 -8.71 7.74 -11.94
N ALA A 229 -8.52 8.44 -10.81
CA ALA A 229 -7.96 7.84 -9.61
C ALA A 229 -8.67 8.31 -8.35
N TYR A 230 -8.72 7.42 -7.34
CA TYR A 230 -9.23 7.68 -6.00
C TYR A 230 -8.12 7.40 -4.98
N GLY A 231 -7.92 8.30 -4.03
CA GLY A 231 -6.86 8.19 -3.03
C GLY A 231 -7.10 9.08 -1.82
N ASP A 232 -6.31 8.89 -0.76
CA ASP A 232 -6.39 9.71 0.45
C ASP A 232 -5.03 10.07 1.06
N GLY A 233 -3.95 9.40 0.69
CA GLY A 233 -2.61 9.62 1.22
C GLY A 233 -1.67 10.42 0.31
N ASP A 234 -0.57 10.92 0.87
CA ASP A 234 0.47 11.62 0.09
C ASP A 234 1.13 10.72 -0.97
N ASN A 235 1.14 9.41 -0.74
CA ASN A 235 1.59 8.41 -1.72
C ASN A 235 0.72 8.36 -2.98
N ASP A 236 -0.51 8.93 -2.95
CA ASP A 236 -1.42 9.01 -4.08
C ASP A 236 -1.21 10.25 -4.94
N ILE A 237 -0.45 11.23 -4.47
CA ILE A 237 -0.11 12.42 -5.27
C ILE A 237 0.48 11.99 -6.62
N LYS A 238 1.39 11.02 -6.61
CA LYS A 238 2.00 10.48 -7.82
C LYS A 238 0.98 9.76 -8.73
N MET A 239 0.02 9.06 -8.17
CA MET A 239 -1.08 8.46 -8.92
C MET A 239 -1.97 9.55 -9.55
N PHE A 240 -2.27 10.63 -8.82
CA PHE A 240 -3.09 11.72 -9.33
C PHE A 240 -2.39 12.51 -10.46
N GLU A 241 -1.08 12.70 -10.37
CA GLU A 241 -0.28 13.29 -11.45
C GLU A 241 -0.32 12.46 -12.75
N ALA A 242 -0.42 11.13 -12.63
CA ALA A 242 -0.43 10.22 -13.78
C ALA A 242 -1.79 10.15 -14.49
N VAL A 243 -2.90 10.44 -13.80
CA VAL A 243 -4.25 10.35 -14.38
C VAL A 243 -4.79 11.71 -14.86
N HIS A 244 -5.87 11.65 -15.65
CA HIS A 244 -6.59 12.85 -16.05
C HIS A 244 -7.44 13.43 -14.91
N TYR A 245 -8.06 12.58 -14.08
CA TYR A 245 -9.02 13.03 -13.09
C TYR A 245 -8.77 12.35 -11.72
N GLY A 246 -8.09 13.08 -10.82
CA GLY A 246 -7.86 12.65 -9.45
C GLY A 246 -9.01 13.09 -8.53
N ILE A 247 -9.52 12.17 -7.72
CA ILE A 247 -10.61 12.38 -6.77
C ILE A 247 -10.10 12.01 -5.37
N ALA A 248 -9.93 13.01 -4.52
CA ALA A 248 -9.52 12.80 -3.14
C ALA A 248 -10.71 12.38 -2.27
N MET A 249 -10.45 11.49 -1.32
CA MET A 249 -11.43 11.21 -0.26
C MET A 249 -11.50 12.38 0.70
N GLU A 250 -12.61 12.54 1.42
CA GLU A 250 -12.81 13.60 2.43
C GLU A 250 -11.75 13.55 3.55
N ASN A 251 -11.30 12.34 3.92
CA ASN A 251 -10.21 12.11 4.88
C ASN A 251 -8.81 12.30 4.31
N ALA A 252 -8.67 12.66 3.04
CA ALA A 252 -7.39 12.80 2.38
C ALA A 252 -6.52 13.91 3.03
N THR A 253 -5.21 13.75 2.87
CA THR A 253 -4.25 14.78 3.28
C THR A 253 -4.51 16.09 2.53
N GLU A 254 -4.16 17.21 3.18
CA GLU A 254 -4.34 18.53 2.55
C GLU A 254 -3.50 18.68 1.28
N ASP A 255 -2.34 18.00 1.19
CA ASP A 255 -1.49 18.07 0.00
C ASP A 255 -2.09 17.28 -1.17
N LEU A 256 -2.71 16.13 -0.92
CA LEU A 256 -3.45 15.40 -1.95
C LEU A 256 -4.68 16.19 -2.41
N LYS A 257 -5.44 16.80 -1.50
CA LYS A 257 -6.61 17.64 -1.84
C LYS A 257 -6.26 18.81 -2.74
N LYS A 258 -5.07 19.42 -2.59
CA LYS A 258 -4.62 20.52 -3.44
C LYS A 258 -4.42 20.12 -4.91
N VAL A 259 -4.04 18.87 -5.17
CA VAL A 259 -3.81 18.37 -6.54
C VAL A 259 -5.02 17.63 -7.10
N ALA A 260 -6.01 17.34 -6.27
CA ALA A 260 -7.25 16.70 -6.68
C ALA A 260 -8.15 17.65 -7.48
N LYS A 261 -8.89 17.11 -8.46
CA LYS A 261 -9.92 17.87 -9.20
C LYS A 261 -11.26 17.87 -8.47
N GLU A 262 -11.47 16.93 -7.58
CA GLU A 262 -12.72 16.74 -6.82
C GLU A 262 -12.44 16.10 -5.47
N ILE A 263 -13.33 16.36 -4.51
CA ILE A 263 -13.35 15.68 -3.21
C ILE A 263 -14.67 14.90 -3.10
N THR A 264 -14.59 13.62 -2.73
CA THR A 264 -15.75 12.78 -2.43
C THR A 264 -15.81 12.45 -0.93
N SER A 265 -16.92 11.88 -0.47
CA SER A 265 -17.09 11.48 0.93
C SER A 265 -16.08 10.39 1.33
N LYS A 266 -15.93 10.15 2.64
CA LYS A 266 -15.15 9.03 3.19
C LYS A 266 -15.70 7.68 2.75
N ALA A 267 -14.90 6.61 2.88
CA ALA A 267 -15.32 5.25 2.55
C ALA A 267 -16.58 4.82 3.29
N GLU A 268 -16.67 5.06 4.61
CA GLU A 268 -17.82 4.75 5.45
C GLU A 268 -19.09 5.55 5.10
N ASN A 269 -18.95 6.65 4.36
CA ASN A 269 -20.04 7.50 3.88
C ASN A 269 -20.33 7.30 2.39
N ASP A 270 -20.08 6.08 1.86
CA ASP A 270 -20.33 5.70 0.48
C ASP A 270 -19.58 6.54 -0.58
N GLY A 271 -18.37 7.03 -0.25
CA GLY A 271 -17.63 7.98 -1.10
C GLY A 271 -17.42 7.50 -2.53
N LEU A 272 -16.99 6.25 -2.75
CA LEU A 272 -16.83 5.67 -4.08
C LEU A 272 -18.17 5.56 -4.81
N MET A 273 -19.22 5.03 -4.17
CA MET A 273 -20.54 4.88 -4.78
C MET A 273 -21.11 6.23 -5.23
N ARG A 274 -21.00 7.27 -4.39
CA ARG A 274 -21.52 8.61 -4.70
C ARG A 274 -20.78 9.22 -5.88
N SER A 275 -19.45 9.09 -5.90
CA SER A 275 -18.62 9.61 -6.99
C SER A 275 -18.87 8.84 -8.29
N PHE A 276 -18.94 7.50 -8.25
CA PHE A 276 -19.23 6.68 -9.44
C PHE A 276 -20.59 7.05 -10.07
N LYS A 277 -21.63 7.29 -9.25
CA LYS A 277 -22.93 7.80 -9.75
C LYS A 277 -22.80 9.15 -10.41
N ARG A 278 -22.07 10.10 -9.80
CA ARG A 278 -21.87 11.46 -10.32
C ARG A 278 -21.17 11.44 -11.67
N HIS A 279 -20.20 10.56 -11.84
CA HIS A 279 -19.43 10.38 -13.07
C HIS A 279 -20.09 9.41 -14.07
N GLN A 280 -21.29 8.94 -13.81
CA GLN A 280 -22.05 8.04 -14.69
C GLN A 280 -21.27 6.76 -15.05
N LEU A 281 -20.59 6.19 -14.06
CA LEU A 281 -19.81 4.95 -14.21
C LEU A 281 -20.67 3.69 -13.95
N LEU A 282 -21.86 3.88 -13.35
CA LEU A 282 -22.77 2.81 -12.97
C LEU A 282 -23.86 2.61 -14.03
#